data_4e1f2b8f00cda2514cfb738d58e6636e
#
_entry.id   4e1f2b8f00cda2514cfb738d58e6636e
#
_cell.length_a   1.000
_cell.length_b   1.000
_cell.length_c   1.000
_cell.angle_alpha   90.00
_cell.angle_beta   90.00
_cell.angle_gamma   90.00
#
_symmetry.space_group_name_H-M   'P 1'
#
loop_
_entity.id
_entity.type
_entity.pdbx_description
1 polymer ?
#
loop_
_entity_poly.entity_id
_entity_poly.type
_entity_poly.pdbx_seq_one_letter_code
_entity_poly.pdbx_strand_id
1 'polypeptide(L)'
;WHRAKLSNRSAFLIETIMGEKIVKNYNRVKKNKEIYEDLHDQSVNVWWGIVKLNNLNTPIVEIFWNIGTLCLYGVALYLILNGSSHVDAGTVVAFISYMGLFSGPLTQIAIIIQQLAQVSSNLEQVFDTIDYEVDIKDEEGDVFLKNVRGQVDFDNVTFSYEDDINILENVNLHVKPGETIALVGPTGAGKTTIINLITRFYDVTGGSVKIDGNDVRKVTLESLREEVGVLMQDPFIFKGSVMENIRYGRLDATDGECINAAKYIYADEFIERLPNGYDEELEERGEGLSAGEKQLISFARIILKNPSVIILDEATSSIDTETENMIQKALDVILSEKTAFIVAHRLSTIRNADRILYIADKGIAEEGNHEELMEKKGLYYRLNVR
;
A
#
# COMPACT_ATOMS: atom_id res chain seq x y z
N TRP A 1 -2.68 22.66 13.49
CA TRP A 1 -1.39 22.72 14.18
C TRP A 1 -1.27 21.69 15.31
N HIS A 2 -2.29 21.52 16.17
CA HIS A 2 -2.31 20.48 17.21
C HIS A 2 -2.29 19.07 16.62
N ARG A 3 -3.11 18.79 15.59
CA ARG A 3 -3.13 17.50 14.88
C ARG A 3 -1.77 17.14 14.29
N ALA A 4 -1.06 18.09 13.69
CA ALA A 4 0.29 17.85 13.16
C ALA A 4 1.29 17.45 14.24
N LYS A 5 1.26 18.08 15.43
CA LYS A 5 2.12 17.71 16.55
C LYS A 5 1.79 16.33 17.12
N LEU A 6 0.49 15.99 17.17
CA LEU A 6 0.04 14.67 17.61
C LEU A 6 0.48 13.58 16.61
N SER A 7 0.32 13.85 15.30
CA SER A 7 0.76 12.96 14.22
C SER A 7 2.26 12.69 14.27
N ASN A 8 3.10 13.73 14.42
CA ASN A 8 4.54 13.58 14.52
C ASN A 8 4.96 12.74 15.73
N ARG A 9 4.33 12.93 16.90
CA ARG A 9 4.58 12.11 18.08
C ARG A 9 4.21 10.64 17.86
N SER A 10 3.05 10.40 17.25
CA SER A 10 2.58 9.04 16.95
C SER A 10 3.46 8.35 15.90
N ALA A 11 3.86 9.05 14.84
CA ALA A 11 4.78 8.55 13.83
C ALA A 11 6.13 8.13 14.44
N PHE A 12 6.73 9.01 15.28
CA PHE A 12 7.98 8.70 15.97
C PHE A 12 7.87 7.48 16.90
N LEU A 13 6.73 7.34 17.58
CA LEU A 13 6.48 6.20 18.47
C LEU A 13 6.41 4.89 17.66
N ILE A 14 5.63 4.88 16.56
CA ILE A 14 5.49 3.73 15.69
C ILE A 14 6.84 3.35 15.08
N GLU A 15 7.60 4.32 14.57
CA GLU A 15 8.94 4.11 14.03
C GLU A 15 9.90 3.50 15.07
N THR A 16 9.87 4.02 16.31
CA THR A 16 10.70 3.53 17.41
C THR A 16 10.34 2.10 17.81
N ILE A 17 9.04 1.74 17.79
CA ILE A 17 8.56 0.39 18.10
C ILE A 17 8.95 -0.57 16.98
N MET A 18 8.69 -0.20 15.72
CA MET A 18 9.07 -1.03 14.55
C MET A 18 10.59 -1.23 14.47
N GLY A 19 11.36 -0.20 14.84
CA GLY A 19 12.82 -0.25 14.89
C GLY A 19 13.41 -0.72 16.22
N GLU A 20 12.65 -1.36 17.12
CA GLU A 20 13.08 -1.70 18.50
C GLU A 20 14.43 -2.42 18.54
N LYS A 21 14.64 -3.42 17.68
CA LYS A 21 15.90 -4.18 17.60
C LYS A 21 17.09 -3.28 17.28
N ILE A 22 16.91 -2.33 16.36
CA ILE A 22 17.92 -1.36 15.95
C ILE A 22 18.21 -0.40 17.09
N VAL A 23 17.15 0.18 17.71
CA VAL A 23 17.25 1.12 18.82
C VAL A 23 18.00 0.49 20.00
N LYS A 24 17.72 -0.78 20.32
CA LYS A 24 18.42 -1.53 21.37
C LYS A 24 19.87 -1.81 21.00
N ASN A 25 20.13 -2.29 19.77
CA ASN A 25 21.48 -2.64 19.30
C ASN A 25 22.43 -1.42 19.32
N TYR A 26 21.93 -0.25 18.94
CA TYR A 26 22.71 1.00 18.97
C TYR A 26 22.62 1.76 20.31
N ASN A 27 22.05 1.14 21.34
CA ASN A 27 21.90 1.72 22.69
C ASN A 27 21.24 3.12 22.70
N ARG A 28 20.22 3.31 21.84
CA ARG A 28 19.54 4.60 21.66
C ARG A 28 18.26 4.77 22.48
N VAL A 29 17.90 3.80 23.31
CA VAL A 29 16.66 3.82 24.10
C VAL A 29 16.50 5.11 24.90
N LYS A 30 17.55 5.54 25.62
CA LYS A 30 17.54 6.77 26.41
C LYS A 30 17.30 8.01 25.53
N LYS A 31 18.01 8.09 24.40
CA LYS A 31 17.90 9.24 23.49
C LYS A 31 16.52 9.31 22.83
N ASN A 32 15.97 8.17 22.39
CA ASN A 32 14.64 8.12 21.79
C ASN A 32 13.56 8.49 22.83
N LYS A 33 13.75 8.11 24.11
CA LYS A 33 12.86 8.52 25.19
C LYS A 33 12.88 10.04 25.38
N GLU A 34 14.05 10.67 25.40
CA GLU A 34 14.19 12.13 25.50
C GLU A 34 13.49 12.85 24.34
N ILE A 35 13.65 12.35 23.11
CA ILE A 35 12.98 12.92 21.93
C ILE A 35 11.45 12.76 22.04
N TYR A 36 10.98 11.59 22.46
CA TYR A 36 9.55 11.35 22.67
C TYR A 36 8.95 12.27 23.73
N GLU A 37 9.64 12.47 24.86
CA GLU A 37 9.24 13.38 25.93
C GLU A 37 9.15 14.83 25.42
N ASP A 38 10.12 15.29 24.62
CA ASP A 38 10.06 16.63 24.00
C ASP A 38 8.85 16.77 23.04
N LEU A 39 8.63 15.79 22.17
CA LEU A 39 7.47 15.76 21.27
C LEU A 39 6.13 15.72 22.05
N HIS A 40 6.12 14.97 23.16
CA HIS A 40 4.97 14.90 24.07
C HIS A 40 4.69 16.28 24.68
N ASP A 41 5.69 16.92 25.28
CA ASP A 41 5.57 18.23 25.90
C ASP A 41 5.12 19.31 24.91
N GLN A 42 5.66 19.28 23.68
CA GLN A 42 5.20 20.16 22.62
C GLN A 42 3.71 19.96 22.31
N SER A 43 3.23 18.72 22.25
CA SER A 43 1.81 18.42 21.97
C SER A 43 0.91 18.82 23.14
N VAL A 44 1.36 18.59 24.38
CA VAL A 44 0.66 18.95 25.62
C VAL A 44 0.55 20.47 25.76
N ASN A 45 1.63 21.21 25.51
CA ASN A 45 1.61 22.67 25.59
C ASN A 45 0.59 23.31 24.64
N VAL A 46 0.48 22.78 23.43
CA VAL A 46 -0.54 23.22 22.47
C VAL A 46 -1.94 22.87 22.96
N TRP A 47 -2.14 21.65 23.46
CA TRP A 47 -3.41 21.21 24.02
C TRP A 47 -3.83 22.08 25.23
N TRP A 48 -2.91 22.39 26.15
CA TRP A 48 -3.16 23.30 27.26
C TRP A 48 -3.60 24.70 26.80
N GLY A 49 -3.05 25.20 25.70
CA GLY A 49 -3.49 26.45 25.09
C GLY A 49 -4.97 26.40 24.66
N ILE A 50 -5.37 25.32 24.03
CA ILE A 50 -6.76 25.08 23.59
C ILE A 50 -7.68 24.92 24.80
N VAL A 51 -7.26 24.13 25.80
CA VAL A 51 -8.04 23.90 27.02
C VAL A 51 -8.26 25.22 27.80
N LYS A 52 -7.23 26.07 27.93
CA LYS A 52 -7.37 27.38 28.56
C LYS A 52 -8.38 28.26 27.85
N LEU A 53 -8.35 28.32 26.53
CA LEU A 53 -9.32 29.08 25.75
C LEU A 53 -10.75 28.55 25.90
N ASN A 54 -10.94 27.25 25.82
CA ASN A 54 -12.25 26.61 25.98
C ASN A 54 -12.79 26.78 27.39
N ASN A 55 -11.93 26.64 28.41
CA ASN A 55 -12.33 26.80 29.82
C ASN A 55 -12.65 28.25 30.21
N LEU A 56 -12.24 29.23 29.40
CA LEU A 56 -12.65 30.64 29.63
C LEU A 56 -14.07 30.92 29.09
N ASN A 57 -14.51 30.21 28.09
CA ASN A 57 -15.83 30.42 27.49
C ASN A 57 -16.98 30.16 28.49
N THR A 58 -16.94 29.05 29.22
CA THR A 58 -18.00 28.65 30.14
C THR A 58 -18.18 29.67 31.27
N PRO A 59 -17.11 30.08 32.04
CA PRO A 59 -17.26 31.10 33.07
C PRO A 59 -17.74 32.46 32.56
N ILE A 60 -17.30 32.86 31.38
CA ILE A 60 -17.74 34.13 30.79
C ILE A 60 -19.26 34.09 30.54
N VAL A 61 -19.78 33.03 29.92
CA VAL A 61 -21.21 32.85 29.68
C VAL A 61 -22.01 32.82 31.00
N GLU A 62 -21.48 32.10 32.02
CA GLU A 62 -22.09 32.06 33.37
C GLU A 62 -22.13 33.42 34.05
N ILE A 63 -21.04 34.21 33.97
CA ILE A 63 -21.00 35.55 34.53
C ILE A 63 -22.05 36.43 33.86
N PHE A 64 -22.14 36.45 32.54
CA PHE A 64 -23.18 37.21 31.84
C PHE A 64 -24.59 36.78 32.23
N TRP A 65 -24.84 35.48 32.38
CA TRP A 65 -26.09 34.91 32.80
C TRP A 65 -26.43 35.33 34.24
N ASN A 66 -25.47 35.25 35.16
CA ASN A 66 -25.66 35.66 36.55
C ASN A 66 -25.90 37.17 36.68
N ILE A 67 -25.20 38.02 35.91
CA ILE A 67 -25.45 39.46 35.87
C ILE A 67 -26.89 39.72 35.35
N GLY A 68 -27.32 39.06 34.31
CA GLY A 68 -28.69 39.16 33.78
C GLY A 68 -29.73 38.78 34.84
N THR A 69 -29.50 37.70 35.55
CA THR A 69 -30.35 37.25 36.67
C THR A 69 -30.41 38.25 37.81
N LEU A 70 -29.25 38.81 38.18
CA LEU A 70 -29.15 39.85 39.22
C LEU A 70 -29.89 41.12 38.84
N CYS A 71 -29.78 41.57 37.59
CA CYS A 71 -30.53 42.70 37.06
C CYS A 71 -32.05 42.45 37.13
N LEU A 72 -32.49 41.24 36.78
CA LEU A 72 -33.89 40.84 36.84
C LEU A 72 -34.42 40.91 38.27
N TYR A 73 -33.68 40.39 39.27
CA TYR A 73 -34.04 40.55 40.68
C TYR A 73 -34.13 42.03 41.13
N GLY A 74 -33.16 42.86 40.68
CA GLY A 74 -33.15 44.29 40.98
C GLY A 74 -34.39 44.99 40.41
N VAL A 75 -34.76 44.74 39.16
CA VAL A 75 -35.96 45.32 38.52
C VAL A 75 -37.22 44.79 39.17
N ALA A 76 -37.32 43.48 39.44
CA ALA A 76 -38.46 42.90 40.13
C ALA A 76 -38.72 43.49 41.51
N LEU A 77 -37.66 43.63 42.31
CA LEU A 77 -37.71 44.25 43.62
C LEU A 77 -38.16 45.71 43.53
N TYR A 78 -37.61 46.47 42.59
CA TYR A 78 -38.03 47.87 42.37
C TYR A 78 -39.49 47.99 42.04
N LEU A 79 -40.06 47.13 41.15
CA LEU A 79 -41.48 47.13 40.75
C LEU A 79 -42.37 46.73 41.91
N ILE A 80 -42.02 45.74 42.73
CA ILE A 80 -42.79 45.31 43.89
C ILE A 80 -42.84 46.44 44.94
N LEU A 81 -41.73 47.08 45.23
CA LEU A 81 -41.65 48.18 46.21
C LEU A 81 -42.45 49.42 45.79
N ASN A 82 -42.60 49.66 44.47
CA ASN A 82 -43.40 50.76 43.94
C ASN A 82 -44.88 50.38 43.71
N GLY A 83 -45.36 49.27 44.27
CA GLY A 83 -46.74 48.89 44.29
C GLY A 83 -47.33 48.44 42.94
N SER A 84 -46.47 47.89 42.04
CA SER A 84 -46.97 47.32 40.77
C SER A 84 -47.88 46.13 41.05
N SER A 85 -49.14 46.20 40.62
CA SER A 85 -50.10 45.08 40.74
C SER A 85 -49.84 43.89 39.82
N HIS A 86 -48.86 43.98 38.93
CA HIS A 86 -48.61 42.98 37.90
C HIS A 86 -47.40 42.13 38.24
N VAL A 87 -46.59 42.40 39.24
CA VAL A 87 -45.40 41.66 39.63
C VAL A 87 -45.51 41.28 41.09
N ASP A 88 -45.74 40.00 41.33
CA ASP A 88 -45.69 39.41 42.68
C ASP A 88 -44.49 38.44 42.81
N ALA A 89 -44.25 37.90 43.98
CA ALA A 89 -43.16 36.95 44.24
C ALA A 89 -43.29 35.68 43.40
N GLY A 90 -44.54 35.23 43.12
CA GLY A 90 -44.83 34.07 42.29
C GLY A 90 -44.40 34.28 40.83
N THR A 91 -44.69 35.45 40.27
CA THR A 91 -44.31 35.87 38.92
C THR A 91 -42.77 35.86 38.76
N VAL A 92 -42.04 36.37 39.78
CA VAL A 92 -40.56 36.39 39.76
C VAL A 92 -40.00 34.98 39.77
N VAL A 93 -40.52 34.10 40.64
CA VAL A 93 -40.08 32.69 40.72
C VAL A 93 -40.38 31.95 39.42
N ALA A 94 -41.55 32.13 38.85
CA ALA A 94 -41.90 31.53 37.55
C ALA A 94 -40.97 31.99 36.43
N PHE A 95 -40.67 33.29 36.38
CA PHE A 95 -39.77 33.83 35.34
C PHE A 95 -38.34 33.28 35.45
N ILE A 96 -37.78 33.16 36.68
CA ILE A 96 -36.49 32.57 36.91
C ILE A 96 -36.45 31.11 36.51
N SER A 97 -37.51 30.36 36.84
CA SER A 97 -37.67 28.96 36.40
C SER A 97 -37.66 28.83 34.89
N TYR A 98 -38.38 29.68 34.16
CA TYR A 98 -38.36 29.71 32.71
C TYR A 98 -37.00 30.11 32.14
N MET A 99 -36.32 31.09 32.72
CA MET A 99 -34.96 31.42 32.33
C MET A 99 -34.02 30.22 32.48
N GLY A 100 -34.13 29.50 33.60
CA GLY A 100 -33.35 28.28 33.81
C GLY A 100 -33.61 27.19 32.76
N LEU A 101 -34.87 26.99 32.38
CA LEU A 101 -35.24 26.07 31.30
C LEU A 101 -34.71 26.51 29.93
N PHE A 102 -34.47 27.80 29.70
CA PHE A 102 -33.98 28.34 28.45
C PHE A 102 -32.45 28.22 28.31
N SER A 103 -31.69 28.24 29.43
CA SER A 103 -30.24 28.21 29.41
C SER A 103 -29.68 26.91 28.89
N GLY A 104 -30.32 25.78 29.23
CA GLY A 104 -29.90 24.45 28.77
C GLY A 104 -29.90 24.30 27.25
N PRO A 105 -31.00 24.54 26.55
CA PRO A 105 -31.08 24.50 25.08
C PRO A 105 -30.07 25.43 24.39
N LEU A 106 -29.85 26.64 24.91
CA LEU A 106 -28.88 27.58 24.33
C LEU A 106 -27.46 27.04 24.39
N THR A 107 -27.08 26.45 25.52
CA THR A 107 -25.75 25.78 25.65
C THR A 107 -25.63 24.59 24.71
N GLN A 108 -26.68 23.80 24.57
CA GLN A 108 -26.74 22.68 23.62
C GLN A 108 -26.56 23.11 22.16
N ILE A 109 -27.21 24.21 21.76
CA ILE A 109 -27.04 24.75 20.40
C ILE A 109 -25.57 25.13 20.15
N ALA A 110 -24.92 25.79 21.09
CA ALA A 110 -23.50 26.14 20.95
C ALA A 110 -22.60 24.90 20.79
N ILE A 111 -22.86 23.85 21.56
CA ILE A 111 -22.13 22.56 21.44
C ILE A 111 -22.39 21.90 20.07
N ILE A 112 -23.64 21.88 19.63
CA ILE A 112 -24.02 21.29 18.33
C ILE A 112 -23.33 22.02 17.18
N ILE A 113 -23.27 23.35 17.20
CA ILE A 113 -22.55 24.13 16.17
C ILE A 113 -21.08 23.75 16.12
N GLN A 114 -20.44 23.61 17.28
CA GLN A 114 -19.04 23.17 17.36
C GLN A 114 -18.84 21.73 16.82
N GLN A 115 -19.77 20.82 17.17
CA GLN A 115 -19.74 19.44 16.68
C GLN A 115 -19.97 19.38 15.16
N LEU A 116 -20.89 20.17 14.61
CA LEU A 116 -21.11 20.24 13.16
C LEU A 116 -19.86 20.70 12.40
N ALA A 117 -19.15 21.70 12.90
CA ALA A 117 -17.89 22.14 12.30
C ALA A 117 -16.82 21.02 12.30
N GLN A 118 -16.75 20.24 13.38
CA GLN A 118 -15.83 19.09 13.46
C GLN A 118 -16.23 17.95 12.50
N VAL A 119 -17.52 17.63 12.45
CA VAL A 119 -18.06 16.59 11.56
C VAL A 119 -17.87 16.98 10.09
N SER A 120 -18.12 18.25 9.73
CA SER A 120 -17.90 18.75 8.37
C SER A 120 -16.45 18.55 7.91
N SER A 121 -15.48 18.89 8.77
CA SER A 121 -14.05 18.67 8.46
C SER A 121 -13.67 17.18 8.31
N ASN A 122 -14.31 16.29 9.06
CA ASN A 122 -14.06 14.87 8.94
C ASN A 122 -14.71 14.29 7.66
N LEU A 123 -15.91 14.76 7.31
CA LEU A 123 -16.62 14.37 6.07
C LEU A 123 -15.86 14.80 4.82
N GLU A 124 -15.27 16.00 4.82
CA GLU A 124 -14.43 16.47 3.72
C GLU A 124 -13.31 15.47 3.43
N GLN A 125 -12.57 14.99 4.45
CA GLN A 125 -11.52 14.00 4.28
C GLN A 125 -12.03 12.64 3.74
N VAL A 126 -13.26 12.25 4.15
CA VAL A 126 -13.89 11.02 3.65
C VAL A 126 -14.26 11.18 2.18
N PHE A 127 -14.88 12.31 1.82
CA PHE A 127 -15.24 12.58 0.43
C PHE A 127 -14.01 12.75 -0.47
N ASP A 128 -12.97 13.46 -0.02
CA ASP A 128 -11.69 13.55 -0.75
C ASP A 128 -11.11 12.16 -1.08
N THR A 129 -11.31 11.20 -0.17
CA THR A 129 -10.85 9.81 -0.39
C THR A 129 -11.79 9.04 -1.34
N ILE A 130 -13.11 9.23 -1.22
CA ILE A 130 -14.10 8.56 -2.06
C ILE A 130 -14.06 9.10 -3.49
N ASP A 131 -13.94 10.42 -3.62
CA ASP A 131 -13.95 11.13 -4.90
C ASP A 131 -12.57 11.14 -5.57
N TYR A 132 -11.56 10.51 -4.92
CA TYR A 132 -10.23 10.38 -5.53
C TYR A 132 -10.34 9.59 -6.83
N GLU A 133 -9.99 10.23 -7.93
CA GLU A 133 -10.00 9.59 -9.23
C GLU A 133 -8.89 8.52 -9.31
N VAL A 134 -9.28 7.31 -9.71
CA VAL A 134 -8.34 6.22 -9.95
C VAL A 134 -7.66 6.47 -11.30
N ASP A 135 -6.33 6.60 -11.30
CA ASP A 135 -5.55 6.92 -12.50
C ASP A 135 -5.68 5.84 -13.58
N ILE A 136 -5.77 4.56 -13.17
CA ILE A 136 -5.86 3.41 -14.08
C ILE A 136 -7.20 2.72 -13.88
N LYS A 137 -8.07 2.80 -14.88
CA LYS A 137 -9.40 2.19 -14.91
C LYS A 137 -9.70 1.62 -16.30
N ASP A 138 -10.65 0.71 -16.35
CA ASP A 138 -11.18 0.23 -17.61
C ASP A 138 -12.06 1.32 -18.27
N GLU A 139 -11.96 1.45 -19.59
CA GLU A 139 -12.76 2.37 -20.39
C GLU A 139 -13.86 1.62 -21.16
N GLU A 140 -14.92 2.34 -21.54
CA GLU A 140 -15.98 1.77 -22.36
C GLU A 140 -15.44 1.37 -23.76
N GLY A 141 -15.50 0.08 -24.06
CA GLY A 141 -14.97 -0.47 -25.31
C GLY A 141 -13.66 -1.23 -25.17
N ASP A 142 -13.11 -1.34 -23.96
CA ASP A 142 -11.92 -2.14 -23.69
C ASP A 142 -12.18 -3.63 -24.04
N VAL A 143 -11.16 -4.25 -24.62
CA VAL A 143 -11.24 -5.62 -25.10
C VAL A 143 -10.83 -6.61 -24.02
N PHE A 144 -11.57 -7.70 -23.85
CA PHE A 144 -11.15 -8.81 -23.01
C PHE A 144 -10.13 -9.67 -23.76
N LEU A 145 -8.91 -9.83 -23.23
CA LEU A 145 -7.87 -10.68 -23.81
C LEU A 145 -8.31 -12.15 -23.78
N LYS A 146 -8.09 -12.86 -24.90
CA LYS A 146 -8.43 -14.29 -25.01
C LYS A 146 -7.33 -15.03 -25.77
N ASN A 147 -7.01 -16.25 -25.32
CA ASN A 147 -6.03 -17.14 -25.97
C ASN A 147 -4.67 -16.46 -26.18
N VAL A 148 -4.19 -15.77 -25.14
CA VAL A 148 -2.93 -15.04 -25.18
C VAL A 148 -1.77 -16.01 -25.37
N ARG A 149 -0.87 -15.68 -26.30
CA ARG A 149 0.36 -16.44 -26.57
C ARG A 149 1.53 -15.91 -25.77
N GLY A 150 1.44 -14.65 -25.33
CA GLY A 150 2.44 -13.99 -24.53
C GLY A 150 3.51 -13.22 -25.30
N GLN A 151 3.22 -12.77 -26.55
CA GLN A 151 4.09 -11.79 -27.20
C GLN A 151 3.99 -10.45 -26.47
N VAL A 152 5.13 -9.79 -26.20
CA VAL A 152 5.15 -8.48 -25.55
C VAL A 152 5.96 -7.50 -26.39
N ASP A 153 5.36 -6.37 -26.73
CA ASP A 153 5.98 -5.33 -27.55
C ASP A 153 5.99 -3.99 -26.83
N PHE A 154 7.12 -3.31 -26.87
CA PHE A 154 7.27 -1.90 -26.49
C PHE A 154 7.54 -1.10 -27.76
N ASP A 155 6.65 -0.17 -28.09
CA ASP A 155 6.76 0.68 -29.27
C ASP A 155 7.03 2.12 -28.84
N ASN A 156 8.28 2.59 -29.00
CA ASN A 156 8.74 3.93 -28.66
C ASN A 156 8.31 4.38 -27.24
N VAL A 157 8.41 3.50 -26.26
CA VAL A 157 7.93 3.73 -24.91
C VAL A 157 8.78 4.77 -24.19
N THR A 158 8.12 5.82 -23.71
CA THR A 158 8.67 6.83 -22.82
C THR A 158 7.85 6.84 -21.53
N PHE A 159 8.50 6.92 -20.38
CA PHE A 159 7.84 6.89 -19.09
C PHE A 159 8.56 7.72 -18.04
N SER A 160 7.77 8.43 -17.21
CA SER A 160 8.18 9.15 -16.01
C SER A 160 7.19 8.90 -14.89
N TYR A 161 7.66 8.83 -13.63
CA TYR A 161 6.78 8.79 -12.45
C TYR A 161 6.31 10.19 -12.05
N GLU A 162 7.14 11.20 -12.33
CA GLU A 162 6.89 12.63 -12.11
C GLU A 162 7.16 13.36 -13.42
N ASP A 163 6.46 14.45 -13.68
CA ASP A 163 6.42 15.12 -14.99
C ASP A 163 7.79 15.56 -15.56
N ASP A 164 8.82 15.68 -14.72
CA ASP A 164 10.11 16.27 -15.14
C ASP A 164 11.25 15.25 -15.33
N ILE A 165 11.10 13.98 -14.95
CA ILE A 165 12.21 13.02 -14.97
C ILE A 165 11.82 11.70 -15.67
N ASN A 166 12.23 11.57 -16.94
CA ASN A 166 12.06 10.31 -17.66
C ASN A 166 12.95 9.22 -17.09
N ILE A 167 12.34 8.07 -16.81
CA ILE A 167 13.01 6.84 -16.41
C ILE A 167 13.30 5.97 -17.63
N LEU A 168 12.39 5.97 -18.61
CA LEU A 168 12.56 5.31 -19.89
C LEU A 168 12.32 6.33 -21.02
N GLU A 169 13.15 6.26 -22.08
CA GLU A 169 13.05 7.15 -23.25
C GLU A 169 13.15 6.34 -24.55
N ASN A 170 12.10 6.41 -25.37
CA ASN A 170 12.03 5.77 -26.71
C ASN A 170 12.43 4.29 -26.72
N VAL A 171 12.04 3.53 -25.70
CA VAL A 171 12.35 2.11 -25.60
C VAL A 171 11.55 1.33 -26.62
N ASN A 172 12.26 0.52 -27.44
CA ASN A 172 11.68 -0.43 -28.37
C ASN A 172 12.15 -1.83 -27.99
N LEU A 173 11.21 -2.75 -27.81
CA LEU A 173 11.47 -4.13 -27.44
C LEU A 173 10.40 -5.02 -28.07
N HIS A 174 10.85 -6.14 -28.65
CA HIS A 174 9.96 -7.17 -29.16
C HIS A 174 10.35 -8.51 -28.51
N VAL A 175 9.42 -9.10 -27.76
CA VAL A 175 9.58 -10.39 -27.08
C VAL A 175 8.63 -11.42 -27.66
N LYS A 176 9.21 -12.55 -28.07
CA LYS A 176 8.42 -13.64 -28.69
C LYS A 176 7.70 -14.46 -27.63
N PRO A 177 6.56 -15.09 -27.97
CA PRO A 177 5.93 -16.08 -27.10
C PRO A 177 6.90 -17.16 -26.65
N GLY A 178 6.92 -17.44 -25.33
CA GLY A 178 7.80 -18.46 -24.74
C GLY A 178 9.25 -18.03 -24.53
N GLU A 179 9.60 -16.77 -24.80
CA GLU A 179 10.97 -16.26 -24.64
C GLU A 179 11.22 -15.82 -23.18
N THR A 180 12.36 -16.22 -22.64
CA THR A 180 12.81 -15.79 -21.30
C THR A 180 13.77 -14.61 -21.40
N ILE A 181 13.40 -13.48 -20.84
CA ILE A 181 14.15 -12.22 -20.85
C ILE A 181 14.72 -11.94 -19.47
N ALA A 182 16.03 -11.80 -19.35
CA ALA A 182 16.69 -11.33 -18.12
C ALA A 182 16.92 -9.82 -18.18
N LEU A 183 16.37 -9.08 -17.21
CA LEU A 183 16.57 -7.65 -17.03
C LEU A 183 17.73 -7.41 -16.05
N VAL A 184 18.82 -6.85 -16.50
CA VAL A 184 20.00 -6.56 -15.69
C VAL A 184 20.39 -5.09 -15.80
N GLY A 185 21.16 -4.59 -14.85
CA GLY A 185 21.61 -3.18 -14.82
C GLY A 185 21.64 -2.61 -13.41
N PRO A 186 22.12 -1.38 -13.23
CA PRO A 186 22.23 -0.74 -11.92
C PRO A 186 20.87 -0.52 -11.25
N THR A 187 20.89 -0.33 -9.94
CA THR A 187 19.67 0.05 -9.21
C THR A 187 19.16 1.40 -9.71
N GLY A 188 17.85 1.51 -9.90
CA GLY A 188 17.24 2.73 -10.45
C GLY A 188 17.30 2.88 -11.98
N ALA A 189 17.85 1.91 -12.72
CA ALA A 189 17.95 1.99 -14.18
C ALA A 189 16.63 1.84 -14.94
N GLY A 190 15.52 1.47 -14.27
CA GLY A 190 14.21 1.28 -14.92
C GLY A 190 13.77 -0.17 -15.10
N LYS A 191 14.48 -1.17 -14.53
CA LYS A 191 14.08 -2.60 -14.61
C LYS A 191 12.68 -2.86 -14.07
N THR A 192 12.40 -2.42 -12.85
CA THR A 192 11.06 -2.53 -12.22
C THR A 192 10.02 -1.69 -12.96
N THR A 193 10.44 -0.59 -13.59
CA THR A 193 9.55 0.23 -14.41
C THR A 193 9.04 -0.55 -15.63
N ILE A 194 9.90 -1.30 -16.34
CA ILE A 194 9.49 -2.17 -17.45
C ILE A 194 8.41 -3.15 -16.98
N ILE A 195 8.61 -3.79 -15.83
CA ILE A 195 7.63 -4.70 -15.23
C ILE A 195 6.31 -3.99 -14.93
N ASN A 196 6.37 -2.82 -14.29
CA ASN A 196 5.19 -2.05 -13.93
C ASN A 196 4.37 -1.61 -15.15
N LEU A 197 5.01 -1.39 -16.28
CA LEU A 197 4.33 -1.05 -17.53
C LEU A 197 3.67 -2.28 -18.19
N ILE A 198 4.30 -3.46 -18.14
CA ILE A 198 3.70 -4.71 -18.65
C ILE A 198 2.43 -5.06 -17.86
N THR A 199 2.47 -4.89 -16.54
CA THR A 199 1.34 -5.16 -15.63
C THR A 199 0.29 -4.05 -15.60
N ARG A 200 0.55 -2.93 -16.30
CA ARG A 200 -0.27 -1.72 -16.26
C ARG A 200 -0.53 -1.26 -14.80
N PHE A 201 0.52 -1.26 -13.96
CA PHE A 201 0.48 -0.50 -12.71
C PHE A 201 0.66 1.00 -12.95
N TYR A 202 1.20 1.36 -14.10
CA TYR A 202 1.32 2.71 -14.63
C TYR A 202 1.07 2.68 -16.12
N ASP A 203 0.48 3.75 -16.66
CA ASP A 203 0.35 3.97 -18.09
C ASP A 203 1.59 4.69 -18.63
N VAL A 204 1.98 4.39 -19.86
CA VAL A 204 3.12 5.04 -20.50
C VAL A 204 2.84 6.53 -20.77
N THR A 205 3.86 7.38 -20.62
CA THR A 205 3.77 8.81 -20.96
C THR A 205 3.80 9.02 -22.47
N GLY A 206 4.46 8.13 -23.22
CA GLY A 206 4.52 8.13 -24.67
C GLY A 206 4.74 6.73 -25.23
N GLY A 207 4.32 6.50 -26.46
CA GLY A 207 4.38 5.18 -27.09
C GLY A 207 3.29 4.22 -26.61
N SER A 208 3.53 2.91 -26.72
CA SER A 208 2.59 1.87 -26.29
C SER A 208 3.30 0.59 -25.85
N VAL A 209 2.74 -0.10 -24.84
CA VAL A 209 3.06 -1.48 -24.48
C VAL A 209 1.91 -2.37 -24.96
N LYS A 210 2.24 -3.47 -25.62
CA LYS A 210 1.25 -4.36 -26.20
C LYS A 210 1.48 -5.80 -25.77
N ILE A 211 0.38 -6.55 -25.58
CA ILE A 211 0.40 -8.00 -25.41
C ILE A 211 -0.40 -8.61 -26.57
N ASP A 212 0.24 -9.50 -27.34
CA ASP A 212 -0.29 -10.08 -28.57
C ASP A 212 -0.90 -9.02 -29.52
N GLY A 213 -0.22 -7.86 -29.65
CA GLY A 213 -0.63 -6.75 -30.51
C GLY A 213 -1.69 -5.83 -29.91
N ASN A 214 -2.27 -6.14 -28.75
CA ASN A 214 -3.25 -5.29 -28.06
C ASN A 214 -2.54 -4.35 -27.08
N ASP A 215 -2.78 -3.06 -27.20
CA ASP A 215 -2.27 -2.06 -26.23
C ASP A 215 -2.88 -2.34 -24.85
N VAL A 216 -2.03 -2.46 -23.84
CA VAL A 216 -2.47 -2.76 -22.46
C VAL A 216 -3.43 -1.73 -21.89
N ARG A 217 -3.48 -0.52 -22.45
CA ARG A 217 -4.43 0.55 -22.06
C ARG A 217 -5.83 0.35 -22.66
N LYS A 218 -5.97 -0.54 -23.65
CA LYS A 218 -7.23 -0.81 -24.37
C LYS A 218 -7.77 -2.21 -24.08
N VAL A 219 -7.28 -2.83 -23.04
CA VAL A 219 -7.76 -4.14 -22.58
C VAL A 219 -8.24 -4.03 -21.16
N THR A 220 -9.22 -4.85 -20.78
CA THR A 220 -9.73 -4.84 -19.41
C THR A 220 -8.62 -5.28 -18.44
N LEU A 221 -8.53 -4.59 -17.28
CA LEU A 221 -7.55 -4.89 -16.23
C LEU A 221 -7.70 -6.33 -15.71
N GLU A 222 -8.93 -6.82 -15.67
CA GLU A 222 -9.22 -8.20 -15.27
C GLU A 222 -8.51 -9.19 -16.20
N SER A 223 -8.75 -9.11 -17.53
CA SER A 223 -8.13 -10.00 -18.49
C SER A 223 -6.60 -9.87 -18.56
N LEU A 224 -6.09 -8.64 -18.46
CA LEU A 224 -4.65 -8.41 -18.43
C LEU A 224 -4.02 -9.08 -17.20
N ARG A 225 -4.64 -8.92 -16.03
CA ARG A 225 -4.15 -9.51 -14.78
C ARG A 225 -4.35 -11.03 -14.73
N GLU A 226 -5.29 -11.60 -15.43
CA GLU A 226 -5.39 -13.06 -15.60
C GLU A 226 -4.19 -13.60 -16.36
N GLU A 227 -3.77 -12.94 -17.44
CA GLU A 227 -2.72 -13.41 -18.35
C GLU A 227 -1.29 -13.02 -17.93
N VAL A 228 -1.14 -12.07 -17.00
CA VAL A 228 0.17 -11.66 -16.45
C VAL A 228 0.28 -12.08 -15.00
N GLY A 229 1.21 -12.96 -14.71
CA GLY A 229 1.54 -13.41 -13.34
C GLY A 229 2.78 -12.72 -12.81
N VAL A 230 2.72 -12.19 -11.60
CA VAL A 230 3.86 -11.51 -10.94
C VAL A 230 4.28 -12.27 -9.70
N LEU A 231 5.56 -12.61 -9.62
CA LEU A 231 6.22 -13.16 -8.46
C LEU A 231 7.10 -12.07 -7.85
N MET A 232 6.69 -11.58 -6.69
CA MET A 232 7.40 -10.52 -5.97
C MET A 232 8.60 -11.07 -5.22
N GLN A 233 9.62 -10.23 -5.02
CA GLN A 233 10.82 -10.53 -4.22
C GLN A 233 10.47 -11.05 -2.82
N ASP A 234 9.55 -10.38 -2.12
CA ASP A 234 9.03 -10.78 -0.81
C ASP A 234 7.59 -11.26 -0.98
N PRO A 235 7.34 -12.59 -1.04
CA PRO A 235 6.00 -13.13 -1.21
C PRO A 235 5.12 -12.78 -0.03
N PHE A 236 3.95 -12.20 -0.30
CA PHE A 236 2.98 -11.90 0.74
C PHE A 236 2.10 -13.11 1.03
N ILE A 237 2.09 -13.53 2.29
CA ILE A 237 1.24 -14.60 2.79
C ILE A 237 0.12 -13.97 3.61
N PHE A 238 -1.13 -14.26 3.23
CA PHE A 238 -2.31 -13.82 3.95
C PHE A 238 -2.53 -14.70 5.19
N LYS A 239 -3.14 -14.11 6.22
CA LYS A 239 -3.65 -14.87 7.35
C LYS A 239 -4.75 -15.81 6.85
N GLY A 240 -4.70 -17.11 7.24
CA GLY A 240 -5.59 -18.16 6.81
C GLY A 240 -4.84 -19.44 6.50
N SER A 241 -5.50 -20.46 5.98
CA SER A 241 -4.88 -21.75 5.71
C SER A 241 -3.88 -21.72 4.54
N VAL A 242 -2.97 -22.69 4.48
CA VAL A 242 -2.09 -22.91 3.32
C VAL A 242 -2.93 -23.10 2.06
N MET A 243 -4.01 -23.87 2.14
CA MET A 243 -4.95 -24.12 1.04
C MET A 243 -5.55 -22.81 0.49
N GLU A 244 -6.04 -21.92 1.36
CA GLU A 244 -6.59 -20.62 0.98
C GLU A 244 -5.53 -19.75 0.34
N ASN A 245 -4.32 -19.76 0.86
CA ASN A 245 -3.21 -19.03 0.29
C ASN A 245 -2.84 -19.49 -1.12
N ILE A 246 -2.88 -20.80 -1.41
CA ILE A 246 -2.67 -21.34 -2.77
C ILE A 246 -3.85 -20.95 -3.68
N ARG A 247 -5.08 -21.14 -3.19
CA ARG A 247 -6.32 -20.81 -3.92
C ARG A 247 -6.43 -19.35 -4.31
N TYR A 248 -5.70 -18.45 -3.64
CA TYR A 248 -5.63 -17.04 -4.02
C TYR A 248 -5.17 -16.83 -5.48
N GLY A 249 -4.45 -17.78 -6.06
CA GLY A 249 -4.09 -17.77 -7.49
C GLY A 249 -5.29 -17.90 -8.43
N ARG A 250 -6.33 -18.65 -8.02
CA ARG A 250 -7.61 -18.80 -8.72
C ARG A 250 -8.68 -19.21 -7.71
N LEU A 251 -9.59 -18.29 -7.39
CA LEU A 251 -10.53 -18.43 -6.27
C LEU A 251 -11.57 -19.56 -6.43
N ASP A 252 -11.90 -19.94 -7.65
CA ASP A 252 -12.83 -21.00 -7.99
C ASP A 252 -12.17 -22.39 -8.07
N ALA A 253 -10.87 -22.49 -7.80
CA ALA A 253 -10.13 -23.74 -7.84
C ALA A 253 -10.58 -24.71 -6.74
N THR A 254 -10.69 -25.97 -7.10
CA THR A 254 -10.95 -27.07 -6.18
C THR A 254 -9.72 -27.39 -5.33
N ASP A 255 -9.91 -28.02 -4.16
CA ASP A 255 -8.79 -28.49 -3.31
C ASP A 255 -7.82 -29.37 -4.08
N GLY A 256 -8.35 -30.24 -4.94
CA GLY A 256 -7.53 -31.12 -5.78
C GLY A 256 -6.63 -30.36 -6.75
N GLU A 257 -7.11 -29.28 -7.35
CA GLU A 257 -6.30 -28.41 -8.24
C GLU A 257 -5.22 -27.68 -7.44
N CYS A 258 -5.53 -27.16 -6.25
CA CYS A 258 -4.56 -26.54 -5.37
C CYS A 258 -3.45 -27.49 -4.93
N ILE A 259 -3.81 -28.72 -4.53
CA ILE A 259 -2.86 -29.78 -4.17
C ILE A 259 -2.00 -30.15 -5.37
N ASN A 260 -2.58 -30.30 -6.56
CA ASN A 260 -1.85 -30.61 -7.78
C ASN A 260 -0.86 -29.49 -8.15
N ALA A 261 -1.28 -28.23 -8.01
CA ALA A 261 -0.39 -27.07 -8.24
C ALA A 261 0.81 -27.09 -7.27
N ALA A 262 0.58 -27.37 -6.00
CA ALA A 262 1.65 -27.50 -5.01
C ALA A 262 2.59 -28.67 -5.32
N LYS A 263 2.06 -29.84 -5.68
CA LYS A 263 2.85 -31.01 -6.07
C LYS A 263 3.70 -30.76 -7.31
N TYR A 264 3.16 -30.03 -8.28
CA TYR A 264 3.85 -29.75 -9.53
C TYR A 264 5.18 -28.99 -9.33
N ILE A 265 5.29 -28.24 -8.25
CA ILE A 265 6.48 -27.45 -7.88
C ILE A 265 7.18 -27.99 -6.61
N TYR A 266 6.87 -29.19 -6.17
CA TYR A 266 7.45 -29.82 -4.99
C TYR A 266 7.14 -29.09 -3.66
N ALA A 267 6.15 -28.21 -3.61
CA ALA A 267 5.75 -27.52 -2.38
C ALA A 267 5.04 -28.46 -1.39
N ASP A 268 4.43 -29.51 -1.86
CA ASP A 268 3.78 -30.55 -1.03
C ASP A 268 4.75 -31.18 -0.03
N GLU A 269 6.03 -31.31 -0.35
CA GLU A 269 7.03 -31.89 0.55
C GLU A 269 7.17 -31.13 1.87
N PHE A 270 7.12 -29.79 1.86
CA PHE A 270 7.15 -29.02 3.09
C PHE A 270 5.77 -28.88 3.71
N ILE A 271 4.70 -28.75 2.90
CA ILE A 271 3.33 -28.62 3.39
C ILE A 271 2.93 -29.86 4.21
N GLU A 272 3.26 -31.07 3.76
CA GLU A 272 2.98 -32.32 4.48
C GLU A 272 3.75 -32.44 5.81
N ARG A 273 4.82 -31.66 6.01
CA ARG A 273 5.56 -31.59 7.29
C ARG A 273 4.89 -30.64 8.31
N LEU A 274 3.98 -29.77 7.88
CA LEU A 274 3.22 -28.90 8.77
C LEU A 274 2.24 -29.74 9.61
N PRO A 275 1.94 -29.34 10.85
CA PRO A 275 1.08 -30.12 11.75
C PRO A 275 -0.29 -30.49 11.17
N ASN A 276 -0.92 -29.58 10.43
CA ASN A 276 -2.22 -29.76 9.79
C ASN A 276 -2.14 -29.78 8.24
N GLY A 277 -0.94 -29.87 7.66
CA GLY A 277 -0.74 -29.92 6.22
C GLY A 277 -1.32 -28.70 5.49
N TYR A 278 -2.19 -28.93 4.52
CA TYR A 278 -2.85 -27.87 3.75
C TYR A 278 -3.84 -27.03 4.57
N ASP A 279 -4.35 -27.56 5.68
CA ASP A 279 -5.26 -26.87 6.61
C ASP A 279 -4.51 -26.13 7.73
N GLU A 280 -3.17 -26.08 7.68
CA GLU A 280 -2.38 -25.33 8.63
C GLU A 280 -2.68 -23.85 8.52
N GLU A 281 -3.06 -23.24 9.67
CA GLU A 281 -3.36 -21.81 9.77
C GLU A 281 -2.08 -21.00 9.86
N LEU A 282 -1.89 -20.11 8.90
CA LEU A 282 -0.76 -19.20 8.81
C LEU A 282 -1.11 -17.84 9.44
N GLU A 283 -0.21 -17.32 10.26
CA GLU A 283 -0.33 -15.98 10.80
C GLU A 283 -0.01 -14.91 9.75
N GLU A 284 -0.25 -13.62 10.09
CA GLU A 284 0.04 -12.50 9.20
C GLU A 284 1.47 -12.56 8.64
N ARG A 285 1.60 -12.35 7.33
CA ARG A 285 2.87 -12.43 6.59
C ARG A 285 3.55 -13.80 6.66
N GLY A 286 2.82 -14.86 7.04
CA GLY A 286 3.35 -16.22 7.16
C GLY A 286 4.43 -16.31 8.24
N GLU A 287 4.21 -15.72 9.42
CA GLU A 287 5.12 -15.87 10.54
C GLU A 287 5.25 -17.38 10.88
N GLY A 288 6.48 -17.84 11.06
CA GLY A 288 6.79 -19.27 11.25
C GLY A 288 7.24 -20.01 10.00
N LEU A 289 6.94 -19.51 8.78
CA LEU A 289 7.47 -20.06 7.53
C LEU A 289 8.83 -19.44 7.18
N SER A 290 9.74 -20.24 6.64
CA SER A 290 10.97 -19.76 6.02
C SER A 290 10.69 -18.93 4.75
N ALA A 291 11.65 -18.13 4.32
CA ALA A 291 11.53 -17.35 3.08
C ALA A 291 11.29 -18.24 1.84
N GLY A 292 11.91 -19.41 1.79
CA GLY A 292 11.76 -20.36 0.70
C GLY A 292 10.36 -21.00 0.69
N GLU A 293 9.81 -21.39 1.85
CA GLU A 293 8.45 -21.93 1.94
C GLU A 293 7.40 -20.93 1.49
N LYS A 294 7.55 -19.64 1.88
CA LYS A 294 6.68 -18.55 1.38
C LYS A 294 6.78 -18.42 -0.14
N GLN A 295 7.97 -18.55 -0.68
CA GLN A 295 8.19 -18.47 -2.12
C GLN A 295 7.54 -19.65 -2.85
N LEU A 296 7.63 -20.87 -2.32
CA LEU A 296 6.96 -22.04 -2.88
C LEU A 296 5.43 -21.89 -2.86
N ILE A 297 4.83 -21.35 -1.80
CA ILE A 297 3.38 -21.05 -1.80
C ILE A 297 3.03 -20.03 -2.91
N SER A 298 3.86 -18.99 -3.08
CA SER A 298 3.67 -18.01 -4.15
C SER A 298 3.80 -18.62 -5.55
N PHE A 299 4.70 -19.58 -5.71
CA PHE A 299 4.85 -20.33 -6.94
C PHE A 299 3.62 -21.21 -7.23
N ALA A 300 3.06 -21.86 -6.20
CA ALA A 300 1.83 -22.63 -6.34
C ALA A 300 0.65 -21.75 -6.83
N ARG A 301 0.57 -20.50 -6.36
CA ARG A 301 -0.42 -19.52 -6.87
C ARG A 301 -0.27 -19.28 -8.37
N ILE A 302 0.96 -19.11 -8.86
CA ILE A 302 1.23 -18.87 -10.28
C ILE A 302 0.93 -20.10 -11.12
N ILE A 303 1.29 -21.30 -10.66
CA ILE A 303 0.93 -22.54 -11.36
C ILE A 303 -0.59 -22.69 -11.45
N LEU A 304 -1.31 -22.44 -10.36
CA LEU A 304 -2.77 -22.52 -10.32
C LEU A 304 -3.43 -21.49 -11.23
N LYS A 305 -2.88 -20.28 -11.30
CA LYS A 305 -3.33 -19.21 -12.18
C LYS A 305 -3.03 -19.48 -13.66
N ASN A 306 -1.88 -20.10 -13.96
CA ASN A 306 -1.40 -20.48 -15.28
C ASN A 306 -1.35 -19.32 -16.30
N PRO A 307 -0.73 -18.17 -16.02
CA PRO A 307 -0.68 -17.02 -16.91
C PRO A 307 0.19 -17.29 -18.15
N SER A 308 0.00 -16.49 -19.22
CA SER A 308 0.81 -16.57 -20.46
C SER A 308 2.13 -15.80 -20.35
N VAL A 309 2.16 -14.74 -19.53
CA VAL A 309 3.35 -13.92 -19.25
C VAL A 309 3.67 -13.99 -17.76
N ILE A 310 4.92 -14.26 -17.41
CA ILE A 310 5.38 -14.36 -16.03
C ILE A 310 6.44 -13.31 -15.76
N ILE A 311 6.33 -12.64 -14.64
CA ILE A 311 7.30 -11.67 -14.16
C ILE A 311 7.87 -12.16 -12.85
N LEU A 312 9.20 -12.24 -12.79
CA LEU A 312 9.96 -12.64 -11.61
C LEU A 312 10.81 -11.48 -11.15
N ASP A 313 10.56 -10.98 -9.95
CA ASP A 313 11.48 -10.05 -9.26
C ASP A 313 12.31 -10.85 -8.25
N GLU A 314 13.52 -11.25 -8.66
CA GLU A 314 14.37 -12.21 -7.92
C GLU A 314 15.34 -11.49 -7.00
N ALA A 315 15.11 -11.56 -5.69
CA ALA A 315 16.13 -11.26 -4.69
C ALA A 315 16.00 -12.19 -3.48
N THR A 316 16.51 -13.38 -3.59
CA THR A 316 16.58 -14.32 -2.47
C THR A 316 18.02 -14.40 -1.95
N SER A 317 18.33 -13.65 -0.91
CA SER A 317 19.69 -13.57 -0.33
C SER A 317 19.93 -14.45 0.89
N SER A 318 18.95 -15.28 1.33
CA SER A 318 19.12 -16.04 2.60
C SER A 318 18.24 -17.30 2.65
N ILE A 319 18.37 -18.16 1.63
CA ILE A 319 17.69 -19.46 1.59
C ILE A 319 18.74 -20.56 1.81
N ASP A 320 18.39 -21.61 2.55
CA ASP A 320 19.21 -22.79 2.69
C ASP A 320 19.35 -23.54 1.35
N THR A 321 20.43 -24.33 1.22
CA THR A 321 20.78 -24.98 -0.05
C THR A 321 19.74 -26.00 -0.54
N GLU A 322 19.01 -26.67 0.37
CA GLU A 322 18.01 -27.67 0.01
C GLU A 322 16.78 -26.97 -0.60
N THR A 323 16.25 -25.96 0.10
CA THR A 323 15.14 -25.15 -0.38
C THR A 323 15.51 -24.38 -1.67
N GLU A 324 16.75 -23.93 -1.81
CA GLU A 324 17.24 -23.28 -3.05
C GLU A 324 17.14 -24.23 -4.25
N ASN A 325 17.52 -25.49 -4.11
CA ASN A 325 17.39 -26.48 -5.18
C ASN A 325 15.92 -26.76 -5.54
N MET A 326 15.01 -26.77 -4.57
CA MET A 326 13.58 -26.91 -4.82
C MET A 326 13.01 -25.70 -5.59
N ILE A 327 13.39 -24.50 -5.16
CA ILE A 327 13.01 -23.25 -5.85
C ILE A 327 13.50 -23.24 -7.29
N GLN A 328 14.75 -23.66 -7.53
CA GLN A 328 15.29 -23.69 -8.90
C GLN A 328 14.53 -24.66 -9.80
N LYS A 329 14.23 -25.86 -9.30
CA LYS A 329 13.39 -26.84 -10.04
C LYS A 329 11.99 -26.29 -10.33
N ALA A 330 11.37 -25.64 -9.32
CA ALA A 330 10.06 -25.01 -9.48
C ALA A 330 10.09 -23.89 -10.53
N LEU A 331 11.15 -23.08 -10.55
CA LEU A 331 11.36 -22.04 -11.56
C LEU A 331 11.46 -22.61 -12.96
N ASP A 332 12.25 -23.66 -13.16
CA ASP A 332 12.41 -24.33 -14.47
C ASP A 332 11.04 -24.83 -14.99
N VAL A 333 10.21 -25.33 -14.07
CA VAL A 333 8.85 -25.77 -14.40
C VAL A 333 7.94 -24.58 -14.75
N ILE A 334 7.95 -23.52 -13.95
CA ILE A 334 7.11 -22.33 -14.14
C ILE A 334 7.44 -21.60 -15.45
N LEU A 335 8.72 -21.52 -15.79
CA LEU A 335 9.23 -20.82 -16.96
C LEU A 335 9.03 -21.62 -18.26
N SER A 336 8.80 -22.92 -18.18
CA SER A 336 8.61 -23.75 -19.37
C SER A 336 7.40 -23.28 -20.18
N GLU A 337 7.60 -23.02 -21.48
CA GLU A 337 6.55 -22.64 -22.44
C GLU A 337 5.86 -21.28 -22.17
N LYS A 338 6.39 -20.47 -21.22
CA LYS A 338 5.85 -19.16 -20.87
C LYS A 338 6.78 -18.05 -21.28
N THR A 339 6.21 -16.90 -21.63
CA THR A 339 7.02 -15.70 -21.80
C THR A 339 7.40 -15.17 -20.41
N ALA A 340 8.69 -14.99 -20.15
CA ALA A 340 9.15 -14.63 -18.82
C ALA A 340 10.03 -13.39 -18.84
N PHE A 341 9.78 -12.47 -17.88
CA PHE A 341 10.66 -11.35 -17.57
C PHE A 341 11.22 -11.54 -16.17
N ILE A 342 12.56 -11.60 -16.07
CA ILE A 342 13.25 -11.87 -14.81
C ILE A 342 14.13 -10.69 -14.45
N VAL A 343 13.86 -10.01 -13.33
CA VAL A 343 14.82 -9.07 -12.74
C VAL A 343 15.84 -9.90 -11.97
N ALA A 344 16.92 -10.26 -12.67
CA ALA A 344 17.85 -11.24 -12.17
C ALA A 344 18.94 -10.59 -11.32
N HIS A 345 19.13 -11.13 -10.11
CA HIS A 345 20.24 -10.85 -9.21
C HIS A 345 21.19 -12.05 -9.10
N ARG A 346 20.80 -13.21 -9.62
CA ARG A 346 21.62 -14.43 -9.64
C ARG A 346 22.20 -14.68 -11.03
N LEU A 347 23.50 -14.95 -11.06
CA LEU A 347 24.21 -15.20 -12.31
C LEU A 347 23.71 -16.46 -13.04
N SER A 348 23.27 -17.48 -12.30
CA SER A 348 22.69 -18.71 -12.87
C SER A 348 21.43 -18.43 -13.68
N THR A 349 20.50 -17.65 -13.13
CA THR A 349 19.25 -17.28 -13.79
C THR A 349 19.50 -16.41 -15.03
N ILE A 350 20.46 -15.48 -14.94
CA ILE A 350 20.84 -14.62 -16.07
C ILE A 350 21.39 -15.45 -17.23
N ARG A 351 22.25 -16.45 -16.93
CA ARG A 351 22.90 -17.28 -17.97
C ARG A 351 21.94 -18.18 -18.75
N ASN A 352 20.87 -18.61 -18.08
CA ASN A 352 19.89 -19.51 -18.68
C ASN A 352 18.79 -18.78 -19.46
N ALA A 353 18.74 -17.45 -19.43
CA ALA A 353 17.80 -16.66 -20.20
C ALA A 353 18.12 -16.70 -21.70
N ASP A 354 17.08 -16.75 -22.53
CA ASP A 354 17.23 -16.71 -23.99
C ASP A 354 17.85 -15.40 -24.45
N ARG A 355 17.49 -14.31 -23.77
CA ARG A 355 17.99 -12.97 -24.08
C ARG A 355 18.13 -12.13 -22.80
N ILE A 356 19.21 -11.38 -22.76
CA ILE A 356 19.56 -10.49 -21.65
C ILE A 356 19.45 -9.06 -22.16
N LEU A 357 18.75 -8.22 -21.42
CA LEU A 357 18.63 -6.77 -21.65
C LEU A 357 19.37 -6.04 -20.54
N TYR A 358 20.44 -5.34 -20.90
CA TYR A 358 21.14 -4.47 -19.96
C TYR A 358 20.50 -3.08 -20.00
N ILE A 359 19.83 -2.71 -18.92
CA ILE A 359 19.09 -1.44 -18.79
C ILE A 359 20.03 -0.40 -18.20
N ALA A 360 20.27 0.68 -18.96
CA ALA A 360 21.04 1.84 -18.55
C ALA A 360 20.66 3.04 -19.43
N ASP A 361 21.06 4.22 -19.03
CA ASP A 361 20.86 5.46 -19.80
C ASP A 361 19.42 5.65 -20.31
N LYS A 362 18.46 5.31 -19.43
CA LYS A 362 17.00 5.39 -19.67
C LYS A 362 16.46 4.45 -20.75
N GLY A 363 17.17 3.41 -21.10
CA GLY A 363 16.77 2.45 -22.12
C GLY A 363 17.53 1.15 -22.10
N ILE A 364 17.44 0.39 -23.22
CA ILE A 364 18.17 -0.84 -23.42
C ILE A 364 19.54 -0.49 -24.01
N ALA A 365 20.58 -0.56 -23.18
CA ALA A 365 21.95 -0.21 -23.59
C ALA A 365 22.66 -1.38 -24.32
N GLU A 366 22.39 -2.61 -23.90
CA GLU A 366 22.94 -3.81 -24.53
C GLU A 366 21.87 -4.91 -24.55
N GLU A 367 21.87 -5.70 -25.61
CA GLU A 367 20.96 -6.81 -25.84
C GLU A 367 21.71 -7.97 -26.53
N GLY A 368 21.42 -9.21 -26.08
CA GLY A 368 22.00 -10.44 -26.60
C GLY A 368 21.94 -11.58 -25.60
N ASN A 369 22.42 -12.76 -25.98
CA ASN A 369 22.60 -13.87 -25.03
C ASN A 369 23.88 -13.69 -24.18
N HIS A 370 24.07 -14.58 -23.20
CA HIS A 370 25.22 -14.50 -22.28
C HIS A 370 26.55 -14.50 -23.02
N GLU A 371 26.75 -15.38 -23.99
CA GLU A 371 28.00 -15.55 -24.72
C GLU A 371 28.32 -14.32 -25.58
N GLU A 372 27.33 -13.84 -26.34
CA GLU A 372 27.44 -12.63 -27.17
C GLU A 372 27.83 -11.39 -26.35
N LEU A 373 27.17 -11.20 -25.20
CA LEU A 373 27.42 -10.04 -24.35
C LEU A 373 28.79 -10.14 -23.64
N MET A 374 29.24 -11.36 -23.30
CA MET A 374 30.57 -11.57 -22.75
C MET A 374 31.67 -11.30 -23.79
N GLU A 375 31.46 -11.67 -25.05
CA GLU A 375 32.38 -11.38 -26.16
C GLU A 375 32.48 -9.90 -26.48
N LYS A 376 31.35 -9.16 -26.43
CA LYS A 376 31.32 -7.71 -26.65
C LYS A 376 32.13 -6.92 -25.63
N LYS A 377 32.43 -7.49 -24.45
CA LYS A 377 33.17 -6.84 -23.33
C LYS A 377 32.60 -5.46 -22.92
N GLY A 378 31.29 -5.29 -23.02
CA GLY A 378 30.56 -4.06 -22.74
C GLY A 378 30.20 -3.89 -21.26
N LEU A 379 29.04 -3.31 -21.01
CA LEU A 379 28.50 -3.04 -19.66
C LEU A 379 28.16 -4.33 -18.93
N TYR A 380 27.54 -5.29 -19.64
CA TYR A 380 27.21 -6.60 -19.09
C TYR A 380 28.47 -7.38 -18.68
N TYR A 381 29.52 -7.39 -19.51
CA TYR A 381 30.79 -8.03 -19.16
C TYR A 381 31.36 -7.44 -17.87
N ARG A 382 31.37 -6.12 -17.72
CA ARG A 382 31.89 -5.44 -16.52
C ARG A 382 31.10 -5.79 -15.26
N LEU A 383 29.81 -6.09 -15.38
CA LEU A 383 28.97 -6.54 -14.27
C LEU A 383 29.39 -7.94 -13.78
N ASN A 384 29.79 -8.83 -14.72
CA ASN A 384 30.10 -10.23 -14.41
C ASN A 384 31.56 -10.47 -13.97
N VAL A 385 32.46 -9.55 -14.23
CA VAL A 385 33.93 -9.69 -13.92
C VAL A 385 34.29 -8.95 -12.61
N ARG A 386 33.34 -8.21 -12.03
CA ARG A 386 33.49 -7.63 -10.68
C ARG A 386 33.09 -8.64 -9.62
#